data_b1be581874a0e9351b0ad3add806da5f
#
_entry.id   b1be581874a0e9351b0ad3add806da5f
#
_cell.length_a   1.000
_cell.length_b   1.000
_cell.length_c   1.000
_cell.angle_alpha   90.00
_cell.angle_beta   90.00
_cell.angle_gamma   90.00
#
_symmetry.space_group_name_H-M   'P 1'
#
loop_
_entity.id
_entity.type
_entity.pdbx_description
1 polymer ?
#
loop_
_entity_poly.entity_id
_entity_poly.type
_entity_poly.pdbx_seq_one_letter_code
_entity_poly.pdbx_strand_id
1 'polypeptide(L)'
;MTSRKKKLKIINKFKFMRALFILIMLILIIIKLITLFINHIINVNNENEAILNYSVSSLNYVIEIDDENNELEYIEFSNKPINMSDEYYNYVVQAAKDNNIPITVILAIMTTENESYDPYAKSKNDNGTYDMGLCQVNSNYYEEFGKKYNIDNFNPYDAKQAIEFIAKHMKYLSDYGIENYNLSDEDSYVFAAGAYNRGLSNECKYRNMYDYKEKFINNYKTFL
;
A
#
# COMPACT_ATOMS: atom_id res chain seq x y z
N MET A 1 -4.98 71.96 42.81
CA MET A 1 -4.50 71.46 41.49
C MET A 1 -3.67 70.14 41.51
N THR A 2 -3.17 69.74 42.63
CA THR A 2 -2.28 68.58 42.85
C THR A 2 -2.97 67.22 42.84
N SER A 3 -4.23 67.10 43.27
CA SER A 3 -4.96 65.82 43.36
C SER A 3 -5.34 65.22 41.98
N ARG A 4 -5.71 66.07 41.00
CA ARG A 4 -6.14 65.62 39.67
C ARG A 4 -4.98 65.04 38.83
N LYS A 5 -3.76 65.64 38.97
CA LYS A 5 -2.55 65.11 38.25
C LYS A 5 -2.09 63.77 38.83
N LYS A 6 -2.19 63.51 40.14
CA LYS A 6 -1.85 62.22 40.75
C LYS A 6 -2.81 61.10 40.30
N LYS A 7 -4.12 61.39 40.18
CA LYS A 7 -5.13 60.43 39.76
C LYS A 7 -4.95 60.04 38.27
N LEU A 8 -4.63 60.98 37.39
CA LEU A 8 -4.31 60.75 36.00
C LEU A 8 -3.05 59.85 35.81
N LYS A 9 -2.01 60.08 36.62
CA LYS A 9 -0.77 59.29 36.58
C LYS A 9 -1.00 57.85 37.05
N ILE A 10 -1.87 57.58 38.00
CA ILE A 10 -2.24 56.28 38.52
C ILE A 10 -3.09 55.52 37.45
N ILE A 11 -4.06 56.19 36.80
CA ILE A 11 -4.92 55.62 35.79
C ILE A 11 -4.09 55.19 34.54
N ASN A 12 -3.12 55.99 34.12
CA ASN A 12 -2.21 55.67 33.03
C ASN A 12 -1.30 54.48 33.36
N LYS A 13 -0.81 54.40 34.63
CA LYS A 13 0.00 53.25 35.07
C LYS A 13 -0.79 51.95 35.05
N PHE A 14 -2.05 51.97 35.44
CA PHE A 14 -2.95 50.81 35.41
C PHE A 14 -3.28 50.36 33.99
N LYS A 15 -3.53 51.31 33.09
CA LYS A 15 -3.73 51.02 31.64
C LYS A 15 -2.48 50.43 31.01
N PHE A 16 -1.32 50.97 31.32
CA PHE A 16 -0.03 50.46 30.87
C PHE A 16 0.22 49.04 31.38
N MET A 17 0.00 48.75 32.66
CA MET A 17 0.16 47.41 33.23
C MET A 17 -0.79 46.39 32.59
N ARG A 18 -2.04 46.78 32.31
CA ARG A 18 -2.98 45.90 31.60
C ARG A 18 -2.51 45.61 30.15
N ALA A 19 -2.07 46.62 29.42
CA ALA A 19 -1.54 46.46 28.08
C ALA A 19 -0.30 45.57 28.07
N LEU A 20 0.61 45.73 29.01
CA LEU A 20 1.80 44.88 29.17
C LEU A 20 1.42 43.43 29.48
N PHE A 21 0.45 43.24 30.38
CA PHE A 21 -0.04 41.87 30.69
C PHE A 21 -0.66 41.17 29.47
N ILE A 22 -1.48 41.87 28.69
CA ILE A 22 -2.07 41.34 27.45
C ILE A 22 -0.97 41.00 26.46
N LEU A 23 0.04 41.85 26.29
CA LEU A 23 1.17 41.59 25.40
C LEU A 23 1.94 40.33 25.81
N ILE A 24 2.22 40.16 27.10
CA ILE A 24 2.90 38.97 27.65
C ILE A 24 2.06 37.72 27.36
N MET A 25 0.76 37.78 27.61
CA MET A 25 -0.14 36.65 27.33
C MET A 25 -0.16 36.28 25.85
N LEU A 26 -0.18 37.25 24.93
CA LEU A 26 -0.09 37.03 23.49
C LEU A 26 1.22 36.37 23.07
N ILE A 27 2.35 36.83 23.64
CA ILE A 27 3.66 36.23 23.40
C ILE A 27 3.69 34.77 23.86
N LEU A 28 3.14 34.45 25.03
CA LEU A 28 3.08 33.07 25.53
C LEU A 28 2.20 32.16 24.65
N ILE A 29 1.09 32.69 24.12
CA ILE A 29 0.24 31.97 23.17
C ILE A 29 1.01 31.69 21.89
N ILE A 30 1.72 32.65 21.34
CA ILE A 30 2.52 32.50 20.11
C ILE A 30 3.62 31.44 20.35
N ILE A 31 4.33 31.50 21.47
CA ILE A 31 5.37 30.49 21.79
C ILE A 31 4.75 29.09 21.86
N LYS A 32 3.60 28.91 22.49
CA LYS A 32 2.90 27.64 22.57
C LYS A 32 2.49 27.11 21.18
N LEU A 33 1.99 27.98 20.29
CA LEU A 33 1.63 27.61 18.94
C LEU A 33 2.86 27.19 18.09
N ILE A 34 3.97 27.92 18.24
CA ILE A 34 5.24 27.57 17.59
C ILE A 34 5.74 26.21 18.10
N THR A 35 5.69 25.95 19.40
CA THR A 35 6.09 24.66 19.98
C THR A 35 5.23 23.51 19.46
N LEU A 36 3.91 23.70 19.38
CA LEU A 36 3.01 22.70 18.81
C LEU A 36 3.31 22.42 17.33
N PHE A 37 3.61 23.46 16.54
CA PHE A 37 3.96 23.33 15.14
C PHE A 37 5.29 22.59 14.94
N ILE A 38 6.31 22.94 15.76
CA ILE A 38 7.61 22.25 15.73
C ILE A 38 7.44 20.76 16.09
N ASN A 39 6.69 20.45 17.15
CA ASN A 39 6.43 19.06 17.53
C ASN A 39 5.67 18.29 16.44
N HIS A 40 4.75 18.93 15.74
CA HIS A 40 4.07 18.32 14.61
C HIS A 40 5.04 17.98 13.47
N ILE A 41 5.94 18.93 13.12
CA ILE A 41 6.97 18.68 12.09
C ILE A 41 7.92 17.55 12.51
N ILE A 42 8.34 17.52 13.78
CA ILE A 42 9.23 16.46 14.30
C ILE A 42 8.53 15.10 14.21
N ASN A 43 7.25 15.01 14.58
CA ASN A 43 6.50 13.76 14.49
C ASN A 43 6.37 13.28 13.03
N VAL A 44 6.03 14.16 12.10
CA VAL A 44 5.94 13.83 10.67
C VAL A 44 7.30 13.36 10.13
N ASN A 45 8.41 14.02 10.52
CA ASN A 45 9.74 13.61 10.10
C ASN A 45 10.15 12.25 10.72
N ASN A 46 9.82 11.99 11.98
CA ASN A 46 10.09 10.72 12.65
C ASN A 46 9.28 9.57 12.02
N GLU A 47 8.03 9.82 11.64
CA GLU A 47 7.21 8.85 10.90
C GLU A 47 7.81 8.56 9.53
N ASN A 48 8.25 9.58 8.80
CA ASN A 48 8.90 9.43 7.50
C ASN A 48 10.27 8.73 7.62
N GLU A 49 11.09 9.02 8.65
CA GLU A 49 12.34 8.28 8.92
C GLU A 49 12.07 6.83 9.33
N ALA A 50 11.03 6.56 10.11
CA ALA A 50 10.63 5.22 10.47
C ALA A 50 10.18 4.42 9.25
N ILE A 51 9.40 5.03 8.35
CA ILE A 51 8.99 4.45 7.07
C ILE A 51 10.20 4.22 6.17
N LEU A 52 11.11 5.19 6.06
CA LEU A 52 12.33 5.07 5.25
C LEU A 52 13.26 3.98 5.82
N ASN A 53 13.48 3.95 7.14
CA ASN A 53 14.33 2.94 7.78
C ASN A 53 13.69 1.55 7.71
N TYR A 54 12.37 1.44 7.80
CA TYR A 54 11.64 0.19 7.60
C TYR A 54 11.77 -0.28 6.14
N SER A 55 11.59 0.61 5.16
CA SER A 55 11.77 0.29 3.74
C SER A 55 13.22 -0.08 3.40
N VAL A 56 14.21 0.60 3.97
CA VAL A 56 15.64 0.28 3.76
C VAL A 56 16.05 -1.01 4.46
N SER A 57 15.51 -1.34 5.64
CA SER A 57 15.81 -2.58 6.36
C SER A 57 15.13 -3.81 5.76
N SER A 58 14.02 -3.63 5.02
CA SER A 58 13.31 -4.69 4.31
C SER A 58 13.83 -4.92 2.88
N LEU A 59 14.60 -4.00 2.34
CA LEU A 59 15.20 -4.09 1.01
C LEU A 59 16.53 -4.87 1.08
N ASN A 60 16.45 -6.20 1.02
CA ASN A 60 17.61 -7.01 0.67
C ASN A 60 17.82 -6.90 -0.85
N TYR A 61 18.59 -5.90 -1.29
CA TYR A 61 19.00 -5.82 -2.69
C TYR A 61 20.11 -6.83 -2.95
N VAL A 62 19.90 -7.75 -3.87
CA VAL A 62 20.99 -8.43 -4.57
C VAL A 62 21.18 -7.67 -5.87
N ILE A 63 22.37 -7.12 -6.05
CA ILE A 63 22.81 -6.53 -7.31
C ILE A 63 23.42 -7.68 -8.10
N GLU A 64 22.71 -8.23 -9.08
CA GLU A 64 23.35 -9.04 -10.11
C GLU A 64 23.90 -8.10 -11.18
N ILE A 65 25.21 -8.20 -11.41
CA ILE A 65 25.88 -7.48 -12.48
C ILE A 65 25.81 -8.42 -13.68
N ASP A 66 25.04 -8.04 -14.70
CA ASP A 66 25.15 -8.67 -16.00
C ASP A 66 26.47 -8.24 -16.63
N ASP A 67 27.46 -9.16 -16.65
CA ASP A 67 28.81 -8.93 -17.14
C ASP A 67 28.86 -8.58 -18.64
N GLU A 68 27.79 -8.82 -19.42
CA GLU A 68 27.76 -8.53 -20.85
C GLU A 68 27.31 -7.10 -21.20
N ASN A 69 26.45 -6.45 -20.40
CA ASN A 69 25.87 -5.14 -20.74
C ASN A 69 26.18 -4.01 -19.76
N ASN A 70 26.80 -4.27 -18.62
CA ASN A 70 27.08 -3.29 -17.58
C ASN A 70 25.81 -2.55 -17.07
N GLU A 71 24.63 -3.15 -17.20
CA GLU A 71 23.37 -2.66 -16.66
C GLU A 71 23.14 -3.27 -15.27
N LEU A 72 22.93 -2.39 -14.28
CA LEU A 72 22.53 -2.78 -12.93
C LEU A 72 21.05 -3.18 -12.97
N GLU A 73 20.77 -4.47 -12.90
CA GLU A 73 19.40 -4.97 -12.73
C GLU A 73 19.03 -4.97 -11.24
N TYR A 74 18.10 -4.11 -10.85
CA TYR A 74 17.55 -4.09 -9.48
C TYR A 74 16.52 -5.20 -9.34
N ILE A 75 16.83 -6.24 -8.57
CA ILE A 75 15.84 -7.25 -8.20
C ILE A 75 15.32 -6.89 -6.81
N GLU A 76 14.06 -6.51 -6.73
CA GLU A 76 13.36 -6.30 -5.48
C GLU A 76 13.12 -7.67 -4.81
N PHE A 77 13.72 -7.92 -3.63
CA PHE A 77 13.40 -9.09 -2.82
C PHE A 77 12.48 -8.67 -1.68
N SER A 78 11.26 -9.15 -1.70
CA SER A 78 10.40 -9.08 -0.53
C SER A 78 10.67 -10.28 0.38
N ASN A 79 10.31 -10.15 1.66
CA ASN A 79 10.40 -11.26 2.59
C ASN A 79 9.49 -12.41 2.15
N LYS A 80 10.09 -13.57 1.86
CA LYS A 80 9.31 -14.77 1.54
C LYS A 80 8.39 -15.13 2.71
N PRO A 81 7.08 -15.37 2.48
CA PRO A 81 6.19 -15.87 3.51
C PRO A 81 6.67 -17.19 4.10
N ILE A 82 6.57 -17.34 5.44
CA ILE A 82 7.08 -18.52 6.15
C ILE A 82 6.47 -19.82 5.61
N ASN A 83 5.19 -19.80 5.25
CA ASN A 83 4.44 -20.99 4.80
C ASN A 83 4.60 -21.26 3.29
N MET A 84 5.28 -20.39 2.55
CA MET A 84 5.48 -20.55 1.12
C MET A 84 6.74 -21.37 0.85
N SER A 85 6.66 -22.35 -0.09
CA SER A 85 7.83 -23.11 -0.52
C SER A 85 8.81 -22.19 -1.30
N ASP A 86 10.10 -22.55 -1.33
CA ASP A 86 11.10 -21.84 -2.13
C ASP A 86 10.76 -21.91 -3.62
N GLU A 87 10.21 -23.04 -4.09
CA GLU A 87 9.77 -23.22 -5.46
C GLU A 87 8.70 -22.21 -5.86
N TYR A 88 7.67 -22.02 -5.03
CA TYR A 88 6.59 -21.05 -5.31
C TYR A 88 7.10 -19.61 -5.25
N TYR A 89 7.98 -19.32 -4.31
CA TYR A 89 8.60 -18.01 -4.23
C TYR A 89 9.42 -17.69 -5.47
N ASN A 90 10.19 -18.65 -5.99
CA ASN A 90 10.92 -18.48 -7.24
C ASN A 90 9.99 -18.25 -8.44
N TYR A 91 8.82 -18.91 -8.50
CA TYR A 91 7.81 -18.61 -9.52
C TYR A 91 7.26 -17.19 -9.38
N VAL A 92 7.06 -16.70 -8.15
CA VAL A 92 6.62 -15.31 -7.89
C VAL A 92 7.66 -14.31 -8.37
N VAL A 93 8.95 -14.52 -8.04
CA VAL A 93 10.06 -13.65 -8.48
C VAL A 93 10.09 -13.59 -10.02
N GLN A 94 10.04 -14.74 -10.68
CA GLN A 94 10.06 -14.79 -12.15
C GLN A 94 8.83 -14.12 -12.76
N ALA A 95 7.63 -14.40 -12.24
CA ALA A 95 6.40 -13.82 -12.75
C ALA A 95 6.34 -12.30 -12.55
N ALA A 96 6.88 -11.79 -11.42
CA ALA A 96 7.00 -10.36 -11.15
C ALA A 96 7.89 -9.68 -12.20
N LYS A 97 9.06 -10.25 -12.47
CA LYS A 97 10.00 -9.76 -13.48
C LYS A 97 9.38 -9.77 -14.89
N ASP A 98 8.81 -10.91 -15.30
CA ASP A 98 8.25 -11.08 -16.64
C ASP A 98 7.06 -10.16 -16.94
N ASN A 99 6.35 -9.70 -15.90
CA ASN A 99 5.15 -8.88 -16.04
C ASN A 99 5.33 -7.43 -15.53
N ASN A 100 6.54 -7.06 -15.11
CA ASN A 100 6.83 -5.71 -14.57
C ASN A 100 5.80 -5.29 -13.49
N ILE A 101 5.64 -6.13 -12.47
CA ILE A 101 4.79 -5.88 -11.31
C ILE A 101 5.57 -6.20 -10.03
N PRO A 102 5.44 -5.40 -8.95
CA PRO A 102 6.17 -5.68 -7.71
C PRO A 102 5.86 -7.08 -7.13
N ILE A 103 6.89 -7.75 -6.64
CA ILE A 103 6.77 -9.05 -5.93
C ILE A 103 5.77 -8.94 -4.79
N THR A 104 5.81 -7.82 -4.05
CA THR A 104 4.93 -7.51 -2.92
C THR A 104 3.45 -7.55 -3.29
N VAL A 105 3.08 -7.11 -4.50
CA VAL A 105 1.70 -7.15 -5.00
C VAL A 105 1.24 -8.59 -5.20
N ILE A 106 2.09 -9.44 -5.82
CA ILE A 106 1.77 -10.85 -6.06
C ILE A 106 1.64 -11.59 -4.73
N LEU A 107 2.59 -11.39 -3.81
CA LEU A 107 2.55 -12.01 -2.49
C LEU A 107 1.32 -11.57 -1.69
N ALA A 108 0.99 -10.28 -1.72
CA ALA A 108 -0.15 -9.74 -0.99
C ALA A 108 -1.48 -10.33 -1.48
N ILE A 109 -1.68 -10.44 -2.79
CA ILE A 109 -2.93 -10.99 -3.32
C ILE A 109 -3.01 -12.51 -3.06
N MET A 110 -1.91 -13.25 -3.24
CA MET A 110 -1.87 -14.68 -2.91
C MET A 110 -2.18 -14.94 -1.45
N THR A 111 -1.58 -14.18 -0.51
CA THR A 111 -1.85 -14.28 0.92
C THR A 111 -3.29 -13.90 1.26
N THR A 112 -3.85 -12.92 0.55
CA THR A 112 -5.24 -12.50 0.74
C THR A 112 -6.22 -13.61 0.35
N GLU A 113 -5.94 -14.33 -0.72
CA GLU A 113 -6.78 -15.41 -1.23
C GLU A 113 -6.55 -16.74 -0.47
N ASN A 114 -5.30 -17.08 -0.19
CA ASN A 114 -4.92 -18.39 0.34
C ASN A 114 -3.66 -18.29 1.20
N GLU A 115 -3.83 -17.92 2.47
CA GLU A 115 -2.72 -17.76 3.43
C GLU A 115 -1.92 -19.06 3.68
N SER A 116 -2.51 -20.23 3.41
CA SER A 116 -1.82 -21.51 3.53
C SER A 116 -0.93 -21.85 2.35
N TYR A 117 -1.08 -21.14 1.22
CA TYR A 117 -0.42 -21.44 -0.06
C TYR A 117 -0.63 -22.89 -0.53
N ASP A 118 -1.79 -23.47 -0.20
CA ASP A 118 -2.17 -24.81 -0.68
C ASP A 118 -2.61 -24.75 -2.14
N PRO A 119 -1.88 -25.38 -3.09
CA PRO A 119 -2.24 -25.35 -4.51
C PRO A 119 -3.53 -26.11 -4.81
N TYR A 120 -4.01 -26.93 -3.89
CA TYR A 120 -5.24 -27.71 -4.02
C TYR A 120 -6.41 -27.13 -3.26
N ALA A 121 -6.25 -25.94 -2.65
CA ALA A 121 -7.34 -25.27 -1.96
C ALA A 121 -8.55 -25.11 -2.89
N LYS A 122 -9.74 -25.34 -2.33
CA LYS A 122 -11.00 -25.24 -3.06
C LYS A 122 -12.10 -24.76 -2.15
N SER A 123 -12.70 -23.62 -2.49
CA SER A 123 -13.82 -23.02 -1.77
C SER A 123 -15.08 -23.07 -2.63
N LYS A 124 -16.23 -23.40 -2.05
CA LYS A 124 -17.51 -23.41 -2.76
C LYS A 124 -18.25 -22.09 -2.51
N ASN A 125 -18.68 -21.45 -3.56
CA ASN A 125 -19.47 -20.23 -3.54
C ASN A 125 -20.98 -20.51 -3.48
N ASP A 126 -21.76 -19.56 -2.98
CA ASP A 126 -23.23 -19.70 -2.86
C ASP A 126 -23.93 -19.90 -4.20
N ASN A 127 -23.35 -19.39 -5.29
CA ASN A 127 -23.85 -19.55 -6.66
C ASN A 127 -23.48 -20.92 -7.29
N GLY A 128 -22.84 -21.83 -6.53
CA GLY A 128 -22.45 -23.15 -6.97
C GLY A 128 -21.12 -23.24 -7.70
N THR A 129 -20.42 -22.12 -7.95
CA THR A 129 -19.04 -22.11 -8.48
C THR A 129 -18.03 -22.46 -7.41
N TYR A 130 -16.78 -22.65 -7.81
CA TYR A 130 -15.67 -22.90 -6.91
C TYR A 130 -14.53 -21.91 -7.19
N ASP A 131 -13.86 -21.50 -6.14
CA ASP A 131 -12.58 -20.80 -6.23
C ASP A 131 -11.46 -21.81 -5.96
N MET A 132 -10.43 -21.82 -6.79
CA MET A 132 -9.50 -22.95 -6.92
C MET A 132 -8.04 -22.52 -6.85
N GLY A 133 -7.24 -23.33 -6.18
CA GLY A 133 -5.78 -23.26 -6.17
C GLY A 133 -5.21 -22.13 -5.33
N LEU A 134 -3.93 -21.82 -5.57
CA LEU A 134 -3.18 -20.78 -4.84
C LEU A 134 -3.82 -19.39 -4.91
N CYS A 135 -4.40 -19.08 -6.07
CA CYS A 135 -4.93 -17.76 -6.36
C CYS A 135 -6.47 -17.71 -6.33
N GLN A 136 -7.13 -18.77 -5.86
CA GLN A 136 -8.58 -18.89 -5.73
C GLN A 136 -9.33 -18.46 -7.01
N VAL A 137 -8.89 -19.00 -8.15
CA VAL A 137 -9.46 -18.70 -9.47
C VAL A 137 -10.83 -19.31 -9.61
N ASN A 138 -11.83 -18.52 -10.02
CA ASN A 138 -13.20 -18.99 -10.11
C ASN A 138 -13.41 -19.99 -11.28
N SER A 139 -14.09 -21.10 -10.99
CA SER A 139 -14.31 -22.22 -11.92
C SER A 139 -15.08 -21.85 -13.18
N ASN A 140 -15.80 -20.74 -13.20
CA ASN A 140 -16.50 -20.29 -14.42
C ASN A 140 -15.61 -19.53 -15.39
N TYR A 141 -14.46 -19.01 -14.94
CA TYR A 141 -13.66 -18.08 -15.71
C TYR A 141 -12.25 -18.55 -16.03
N TYR A 142 -11.75 -19.64 -15.44
CA TYR A 142 -10.35 -20.03 -15.61
C TYR A 142 -9.97 -20.33 -17.07
N GLU A 143 -10.86 -20.95 -17.87
CA GLU A 143 -10.59 -21.19 -19.29
C GLU A 143 -10.52 -19.88 -20.10
N GLU A 144 -11.40 -18.90 -19.79
CA GLU A 144 -11.38 -17.58 -20.41
C GLU A 144 -10.10 -16.84 -20.05
N PHE A 145 -9.67 -16.91 -18.78
CA PHE A 145 -8.42 -16.31 -18.31
C PHE A 145 -7.20 -16.96 -18.96
N GLY A 146 -7.18 -18.29 -19.12
CA GLY A 146 -6.12 -18.98 -19.84
C GLY A 146 -5.94 -18.43 -21.27
N LYS A 147 -7.05 -18.27 -21.99
CA LYS A 147 -7.05 -17.67 -23.35
C LYS A 147 -6.63 -16.21 -23.34
N LYS A 148 -7.17 -15.40 -22.40
CA LYS A 148 -6.86 -13.97 -22.29
C LYS A 148 -5.38 -13.70 -22.05
N TYR A 149 -4.75 -14.53 -21.21
CA TYR A 149 -3.35 -14.32 -20.80
C TYR A 149 -2.35 -15.23 -21.54
N ASN A 150 -2.79 -15.97 -22.56
CA ASN A 150 -1.98 -16.91 -23.32
C ASN A 150 -1.26 -17.93 -22.40
N ILE A 151 -2.02 -18.53 -21.47
CA ILE A 151 -1.57 -19.62 -20.62
C ILE A 151 -2.19 -20.90 -21.18
N ASP A 152 -1.38 -21.68 -21.89
CA ASP A 152 -1.84 -22.90 -22.53
C ASP A 152 -2.29 -23.95 -21.52
N ASN A 153 -3.50 -24.50 -21.74
CA ASN A 153 -4.11 -25.50 -20.86
C ASN A 153 -4.13 -25.08 -19.39
N PHE A 154 -4.50 -23.81 -19.14
CA PHE A 154 -4.48 -23.23 -17.79
C PHE A 154 -5.20 -24.12 -16.78
N ASN A 155 -4.43 -24.55 -15.79
CA ASN A 155 -4.90 -25.32 -14.64
C ASN A 155 -4.69 -24.53 -13.35
N PRO A 156 -5.74 -24.06 -12.67
CA PRO A 156 -5.63 -23.30 -11.42
C PRO A 156 -4.94 -24.03 -10.27
N TYR A 157 -4.81 -25.35 -10.35
CA TYR A 157 -4.10 -26.19 -9.38
C TYR A 157 -2.60 -26.36 -9.70
N ASP A 158 -2.15 -25.92 -10.87
CA ASP A 158 -0.73 -25.82 -11.19
C ASP A 158 -0.18 -24.52 -10.60
N ALA A 159 0.73 -24.62 -9.63
CA ALA A 159 1.23 -23.47 -8.89
C ALA A 159 1.92 -22.44 -9.79
N LYS A 160 2.71 -22.91 -10.78
CA LYS A 160 3.43 -22.02 -11.71
C LYS A 160 2.44 -21.26 -12.58
N GLN A 161 1.47 -21.95 -13.16
CA GLN A 161 0.46 -21.33 -14.02
C GLN A 161 -0.45 -20.36 -13.22
N ALA A 162 -0.82 -20.72 -11.98
CA ALA A 162 -1.61 -19.87 -11.12
C ALA A 162 -0.87 -18.56 -10.75
N ILE A 163 0.44 -18.65 -10.46
CA ILE A 163 1.28 -17.49 -10.15
C ILE A 163 1.49 -16.62 -11.42
N GLU A 164 1.72 -17.22 -12.56
CA GLU A 164 1.79 -16.50 -13.84
C GLU A 164 0.48 -15.77 -14.14
N PHE A 165 -0.66 -16.44 -13.95
CA PHE A 165 -1.97 -15.83 -14.12
C PHE A 165 -2.17 -14.63 -13.21
N ILE A 166 -1.89 -14.76 -11.89
CA ILE A 166 -2.13 -13.66 -10.94
C ILE A 166 -1.28 -12.44 -11.28
N ALA A 167 -0.01 -12.64 -11.66
CA ALA A 167 0.88 -11.55 -12.06
C ALA A 167 0.33 -10.78 -13.27
N LYS A 168 -0.06 -11.50 -14.34
CA LYS A 168 -0.65 -10.91 -15.55
C LYS A 168 -1.98 -10.21 -15.25
N HIS A 169 -2.81 -10.82 -14.41
CA HIS A 169 -4.14 -10.28 -14.10
C HIS A 169 -4.06 -9.03 -13.24
N MET A 170 -3.24 -9.05 -12.19
CA MET A 170 -3.02 -7.88 -11.34
C MET A 170 -2.40 -6.71 -12.12
N LYS A 171 -1.43 -7.00 -13.00
CA LYS A 171 -0.84 -5.98 -13.88
C LYS A 171 -1.91 -5.36 -14.80
N TYR A 172 -2.71 -6.17 -15.46
CA TYR A 172 -3.82 -5.69 -16.31
C TYR A 172 -4.81 -4.81 -15.54
N LEU A 173 -5.21 -5.22 -14.34
CA LEU A 173 -6.16 -4.47 -13.53
C LEU A 173 -5.57 -3.17 -12.99
N SER A 174 -4.29 -3.18 -12.61
CA SER A 174 -3.55 -2.00 -12.17
C SER A 174 -3.41 -0.98 -13.29
N ASP A 175 -2.97 -1.42 -14.47
CA ASP A 175 -2.85 -0.54 -15.65
C ASP A 175 -4.20 0.08 -16.01
N TYR A 176 -5.27 -0.69 -15.96
CA TYR A 176 -6.62 -0.18 -16.17
C TYR A 176 -6.97 0.94 -15.16
N GLY A 177 -6.58 0.77 -13.89
CA GLY A 177 -6.77 1.79 -12.84
C GLY A 177 -5.99 3.07 -13.13
N ILE A 178 -4.75 2.95 -13.55
CA ILE A 178 -3.91 4.10 -13.92
C ILE A 178 -4.50 4.83 -15.14
N GLU A 179 -4.78 4.11 -16.21
CA GLU A 179 -5.23 4.68 -17.49
C GLU A 179 -6.60 5.36 -17.40
N ASN A 180 -7.55 4.75 -16.67
CA ASN A 180 -8.94 5.22 -16.66
C ASN A 180 -9.28 6.13 -15.48
N TYR A 181 -8.48 6.10 -14.41
CA TYR A 181 -8.76 6.87 -13.18
C TYR A 181 -7.59 7.71 -12.70
N ASN A 182 -6.46 7.71 -13.43
CA ASN A 182 -5.24 8.45 -13.10
C ASN A 182 -4.76 8.15 -11.65
N LEU A 183 -4.80 6.86 -11.27
CA LEU A 183 -4.36 6.41 -9.96
C LEU A 183 -2.84 6.44 -9.87
N SER A 184 -2.31 6.61 -8.65
CA SER A 184 -0.91 6.30 -8.34
C SER A 184 -0.68 4.79 -8.45
N ASP A 185 0.57 4.35 -8.50
CA ASP A 185 0.92 2.93 -8.55
C ASP A 185 0.30 2.17 -7.38
N GLU A 186 0.48 2.68 -6.14
CA GLU A 186 -0.08 2.03 -4.94
C GLU A 186 -1.61 1.97 -4.96
N ASP A 187 -2.28 3.06 -5.31
CA ASP A 187 -3.75 3.09 -5.41
C ASP A 187 -4.26 2.15 -6.51
N SER A 188 -3.48 1.98 -7.59
CA SER A 188 -3.80 1.08 -8.68
C SER A 188 -3.76 -0.39 -8.25
N TYR A 189 -2.81 -0.77 -7.37
CA TYR A 189 -2.75 -2.12 -6.81
C TYR A 189 -3.92 -2.40 -5.87
N VAL A 190 -4.34 -1.42 -5.07
CA VAL A 190 -5.55 -1.53 -4.23
C VAL A 190 -6.82 -1.63 -5.10
N PHE A 191 -6.90 -0.86 -6.19
CA PHE A 191 -7.96 -0.98 -7.18
C PHE A 191 -7.96 -2.37 -7.82
N ALA A 192 -6.79 -2.85 -8.26
CA ALA A 192 -6.63 -4.18 -8.86
C ALA A 192 -7.10 -5.30 -7.92
N ALA A 193 -6.74 -5.24 -6.63
CA ALA A 193 -7.20 -6.20 -5.63
C ALA A 193 -8.74 -6.18 -5.48
N GLY A 194 -9.35 -5.00 -5.43
CA GLY A 194 -10.81 -4.89 -5.43
C GLY A 194 -11.47 -5.46 -6.69
N ALA A 195 -10.89 -5.20 -7.86
CA ALA A 195 -11.36 -5.72 -9.14
C ALA A 195 -11.16 -7.24 -9.26
N TYR A 196 -10.08 -7.78 -8.69
CA TYR A 196 -9.84 -9.21 -8.60
C TYR A 196 -10.97 -9.92 -7.85
N ASN A 197 -11.31 -9.43 -6.68
CA ASN A 197 -12.32 -10.05 -5.81
C ASN A 197 -13.74 -9.99 -6.37
N ARG A 198 -14.15 -8.86 -6.92
CA ARG A 198 -15.56 -8.62 -7.29
C ARG A 198 -15.80 -8.45 -8.78
N GLY A 199 -14.76 -8.50 -9.60
CA GLY A 199 -14.80 -8.20 -11.02
C GLY A 199 -14.67 -6.70 -11.34
N LEU A 200 -14.01 -6.40 -12.45
CA LEU A 200 -13.68 -5.03 -12.87
C LEU A 200 -14.91 -4.10 -12.96
N SER A 201 -16.02 -4.56 -13.53
CA SER A 201 -17.24 -3.76 -13.65
C SER A 201 -17.82 -3.33 -12.29
N ASN A 202 -17.77 -4.24 -11.30
CA ASN A 202 -18.25 -3.94 -9.96
C ASN A 202 -17.26 -3.02 -9.21
N GLU A 203 -15.97 -3.19 -9.40
CA GLU A 203 -14.98 -2.30 -8.82
C GLU A 203 -15.11 -0.88 -9.35
N CYS A 204 -15.33 -0.70 -10.65
CA CYS A 204 -15.57 0.61 -11.24
C CYS A 204 -16.83 1.30 -10.66
N LYS A 205 -17.83 0.52 -10.28
CA LYS A 205 -19.10 1.04 -9.75
C LYS A 205 -19.07 1.28 -8.24
N TYR A 206 -18.35 0.45 -7.46
CA TYR A 206 -18.42 0.39 -6.00
C TYR A 206 -17.06 0.50 -5.32
N ARG A 207 -16.16 1.36 -5.81
CA ARG A 207 -14.78 1.50 -5.33
C ARG A 207 -14.60 1.70 -3.82
N ASN A 208 -15.61 2.13 -3.10
CA ASN A 208 -15.55 2.47 -1.68
C ASN A 208 -15.90 1.30 -0.73
N MET A 209 -15.93 0.06 -1.21
CA MET A 209 -16.16 -1.11 -0.34
C MET A 209 -14.81 -1.69 0.13
N TYR A 210 -14.56 -1.66 1.46
CA TYR A 210 -13.22 -1.70 2.02
C TYR A 210 -12.73 -3.08 2.52
N ASP A 211 -13.59 -3.99 2.97
CA ASP A 211 -13.16 -5.17 3.75
C ASP A 211 -12.07 -6.02 3.06
N TYR A 212 -12.26 -6.37 1.79
CA TYR A 212 -11.27 -7.14 1.04
C TYR A 212 -10.00 -6.31 0.76
N LYS A 213 -10.17 -5.05 0.39
CA LYS A 213 -9.05 -4.13 0.13
C LYS A 213 -8.21 -3.90 1.38
N GLU A 214 -8.84 -3.79 2.54
CA GLU A 214 -8.12 -3.65 3.81
C GLU A 214 -7.26 -4.87 4.11
N LYS A 215 -7.79 -6.09 3.89
CA LYS A 215 -7.00 -7.32 4.01
C LYS A 215 -5.80 -7.31 3.05
N PHE A 216 -6.01 -6.93 1.78
CA PHE A 216 -4.94 -6.80 0.81
C PHE A 216 -3.89 -5.76 1.24
N ILE A 217 -4.30 -4.56 1.66
CA ILE A 217 -3.40 -3.48 2.11
C ILE A 217 -2.56 -3.95 3.29
N ASN A 218 -3.14 -4.65 4.26
CA ASN A 218 -2.42 -5.17 5.41
C ASN A 218 -1.38 -6.21 5.00
N ASN A 219 -1.73 -7.13 4.10
CA ASN A 219 -0.78 -8.09 3.54
C ASN A 219 0.30 -7.40 2.70
N TYR A 220 -0.06 -6.43 1.88
CA TYR A 220 0.90 -5.66 1.07
C TYR A 220 1.96 -4.97 1.94
N LYS A 221 1.53 -4.32 3.02
CA LYS A 221 2.44 -3.70 3.98
C LYS A 221 3.36 -4.69 4.71
N THR A 222 2.95 -5.93 4.84
CA THR A 222 3.77 -6.98 5.48
C THR A 222 4.96 -7.37 4.60
N PHE A 223 4.86 -7.19 3.30
CA PHE A 223 5.90 -7.56 2.33
C PHE A 223 6.72 -6.37 1.81
N LEU A 224 6.34 -5.14 2.15
CA LEU A 224 7.17 -3.95 1.93
C LEU A 224 8.36 -3.94 2.90
#